data_e750b3b4070efbfa4795e0f927103bce
#
_entry.id   e750b3b4070efbfa4795e0f927103bce
#
_cell.length_a   1.000
_cell.length_b   1.000
_cell.length_c   1.000
_cell.angle_alpha   90.00
_cell.angle_beta   90.00
_cell.angle_gamma   90.00
#
_symmetry.space_group_name_H-M   'P 1'
#
loop_
_entity.id
_entity.type
_entity.pdbx_description
1 polymer ?
#
loop_
_entity_poly.entity_id
_entity_poly.type
_entity_poly.pdbx_seq_one_letter_code
_entity_poly.pdbx_strand_id
1 'polypeptide(L)'
;MERIKIIGAAALLGAVMCSNVAAEMEDVSGAYLKNICTSYVERPASTLEGMCIGYVVGVISVVKYMNYFCLPVKSTHSQATLVVKKYLAEHPEKLHLDADGLVLEALKEAFPCAESPAD
;
A
#
# COMPACT_ATOMS: atom_id res chain seq x y z
N MET A 1 25.42 12.21 -47.59
CA MET A 1 24.66 13.24 -46.81
C MET A 1 23.26 12.81 -46.40
N GLU A 2 22.60 11.93 -47.12
CA GLU A 2 21.21 11.50 -46.77
C GLU A 2 21.17 10.54 -45.57
N ARG A 3 22.20 9.80 -45.27
CA ARG A 3 22.24 8.85 -44.13
C ARG A 3 22.25 9.50 -42.75
N ILE A 4 22.73 10.74 -42.63
CA ILE A 4 22.81 11.47 -41.36
C ILE A 4 21.42 12.01 -40.92
N LYS A 5 20.52 12.31 -41.87
CA LYS A 5 19.18 12.80 -41.57
C LYS A 5 18.25 11.74 -41.01
N ILE A 6 18.45 10.47 -41.36
CA ILE A 6 17.63 9.33 -40.89
C ILE A 6 17.97 9.00 -39.42
N ILE A 7 19.25 9.12 -38.99
CA ILE A 7 19.69 8.85 -37.63
C ILE A 7 19.15 9.90 -36.65
N GLY A 8 19.03 11.15 -37.06
CA GLY A 8 18.46 12.23 -36.26
C GLY A 8 16.97 12.07 -35.97
N ALA A 9 16.19 11.56 -36.96
CA ALA A 9 14.76 11.34 -36.81
C ALA A 9 14.43 10.15 -35.90
N ALA A 10 15.24 9.07 -35.96
CA ALA A 10 15.07 7.91 -35.09
C ALA A 10 15.40 8.20 -33.62
N ALA A 11 16.39 9.05 -33.35
CA ALA A 11 16.77 9.46 -31.99
C ALA A 11 15.69 10.35 -31.33
N LEU A 12 15.02 11.20 -32.11
CA LEU A 12 13.94 12.06 -31.63
C LEU A 12 12.66 11.27 -31.29
N LEU A 13 12.34 10.21 -32.06
CA LEU A 13 11.20 9.33 -31.78
C LEU A 13 11.42 8.49 -30.51
N GLY A 14 12.65 8.07 -30.24
CA GLY A 14 12.99 7.33 -29.01
C GLY A 14 12.87 8.16 -27.73
N ALA A 15 13.16 9.45 -27.79
CA ALA A 15 13.10 10.35 -26.65
C ALA A 15 11.65 10.67 -26.23
N VAL A 16 10.70 10.71 -27.17
CA VAL A 16 9.28 11.00 -26.92
C VAL A 16 8.58 9.81 -26.25
N MET A 17 9.00 8.57 -26.50
CA MET A 17 8.39 7.40 -25.87
C MET A 17 8.77 7.20 -24.40
N CYS A 18 9.92 7.70 -23.95
CA CYS A 18 10.33 7.60 -22.54
C CYS A 18 9.64 8.61 -21.61
N SER A 19 9.08 9.70 -22.14
CA SER A 19 8.47 10.75 -21.32
C SER A 19 7.03 10.44 -20.85
N ASN A 20 6.35 9.46 -21.45
CA ASN A 20 4.97 9.12 -21.11
C ASN A 20 4.83 8.01 -20.04
N VAL A 21 5.90 7.36 -19.64
CA VAL A 21 5.87 6.24 -18.67
C VAL A 21 5.95 6.72 -17.21
N ALA A 22 6.34 7.97 -16.97
CA ALA A 22 6.57 8.51 -15.63
C ALA A 22 5.32 9.14 -14.96
N ALA A 23 4.14 9.16 -15.62
CA ALA A 23 3.05 10.05 -15.21
C ALA A 23 1.89 9.37 -14.45
N GLU A 24 1.92 8.05 -14.21
CA GLU A 24 0.77 7.35 -13.63
C GLU A 24 1.17 6.44 -12.46
N MET A 25 1.70 7.01 -11.39
CA MET A 25 1.65 6.35 -10.08
C MET A 25 0.43 6.89 -9.34
N GLU A 26 -0.72 6.27 -9.57
CA GLU A 26 -1.90 6.53 -8.75
C GLU A 26 -1.67 5.97 -7.34
N ASP A 27 -1.90 6.78 -6.34
CA ASP A 27 -1.86 6.35 -4.95
C ASP A 27 -2.96 5.31 -4.70
N VAL A 28 -2.62 4.26 -3.98
CA VAL A 28 -3.57 3.19 -3.64
C VAL A 28 -4.57 3.72 -2.63
N SER A 29 -5.85 3.78 -3.01
CA SER A 29 -6.92 4.23 -2.11
C SER A 29 -7.36 3.13 -1.14
N GLY A 30 -8.00 3.55 -0.03
CA GLY A 30 -8.64 2.64 0.91
C GLY A 30 -9.71 1.76 0.26
N ALA A 31 -10.46 2.28 -0.72
CA ALA A 31 -11.44 1.50 -1.47
C ALA A 31 -10.79 0.37 -2.27
N TYR A 32 -9.67 0.65 -2.93
CA TYR A 32 -8.92 -0.39 -3.63
C TYR A 32 -8.39 -1.45 -2.66
N LEU A 33 -7.76 -1.03 -1.56
CA LEU A 33 -7.25 -1.95 -0.54
C LEU A 33 -8.37 -2.80 0.06
N LYS A 34 -9.52 -2.20 0.40
CA LYS A 34 -10.69 -2.94 0.87
C LYS A 34 -11.12 -4.01 -0.13
N ASN A 35 -11.17 -3.68 -1.42
CA ASN A 35 -11.59 -4.62 -2.46
C ASN A 35 -10.65 -5.84 -2.53
N ILE A 36 -9.33 -5.64 -2.61
CA ILE A 36 -8.38 -6.77 -2.65
C ILE A 36 -8.36 -7.57 -1.35
N CYS A 37 -8.59 -6.93 -0.21
CA CYS A 37 -8.64 -7.60 1.08
C CYS A 37 -9.96 -8.35 1.34
N THR A 38 -11.08 -7.91 0.76
CA THR A 38 -12.39 -8.58 0.91
C THR A 38 -12.46 -9.87 0.11
N SER A 39 -11.82 -9.92 -1.04
CA SER A 39 -11.77 -11.12 -1.90
C SER A 39 -11.11 -12.33 -1.22
N TYR A 40 -10.40 -12.11 -0.12
CA TYR A 40 -9.80 -13.13 0.72
C TYR A 40 -10.80 -14.15 1.29
N VAL A 41 -12.00 -13.70 1.68
CA VAL A 41 -12.99 -14.58 2.35
C VAL A 41 -13.62 -15.57 1.38
N GLU A 42 -13.73 -15.21 0.10
CA GLU A 42 -14.42 -16.01 -0.90
C GLU A 42 -13.49 -16.97 -1.67
N ARG A 43 -12.19 -16.69 -1.71
CA ARG A 43 -11.20 -17.50 -2.44
C ARG A 43 -9.87 -17.53 -1.68
N PRO A 44 -9.71 -18.46 -0.73
CA PRO A 44 -8.42 -18.63 -0.04
C PRO A 44 -7.31 -18.97 -1.04
N ALA A 45 -6.12 -18.42 -0.82
CA ALA A 45 -4.93 -18.56 -1.67
C ALA A 45 -5.04 -17.91 -3.06
N SER A 46 -5.82 -16.82 -3.20
CA SER A 46 -5.88 -16.05 -4.44
C SER A 46 -4.72 -15.03 -4.52
N THR A 47 -4.42 -14.57 -5.74
CA THR A 47 -3.46 -13.47 -5.96
C THR A 47 -3.86 -12.21 -5.18
N LEU A 48 -5.16 -11.93 -5.07
CA LEU A 48 -5.67 -10.76 -4.34
C LEU A 48 -5.38 -10.85 -2.83
N GLU A 49 -5.45 -12.06 -2.26
CA GLU A 49 -5.03 -12.29 -0.87
C GLU A 49 -3.56 -11.96 -0.67
N GLY A 50 -2.70 -12.45 -1.56
CA GLY A 50 -1.28 -12.12 -1.52
C GLY A 50 -1.01 -10.63 -1.64
N MET A 51 -1.75 -9.93 -2.50
CA MET A 51 -1.66 -8.48 -2.63
C MET A 51 -2.10 -7.75 -1.36
N CYS A 52 -3.20 -8.18 -0.73
CA CYS A 52 -3.68 -7.61 0.53
C CYS A 52 -2.64 -7.75 1.64
N ILE A 53 -2.18 -8.97 1.89
CA ILE A 53 -1.18 -9.25 2.93
C ILE A 53 0.13 -8.52 2.63
N GLY A 54 0.60 -8.59 1.39
CA GLY A 54 1.83 -7.94 0.95
C GLY A 54 1.80 -6.43 1.13
N TYR A 55 0.68 -5.77 0.85
CA TYR A 55 0.52 -4.34 1.05
C TYR A 55 0.63 -3.98 2.54
N VAL A 56 -0.14 -4.65 3.40
CA VAL A 56 -0.12 -4.41 4.85
C VAL A 56 1.26 -4.67 5.45
N VAL A 57 1.89 -5.79 5.09
CA VAL A 57 3.25 -6.13 5.55
C VAL A 57 4.27 -5.11 5.04
N GLY A 58 4.13 -4.63 3.82
CA GLY A 58 4.98 -3.59 3.26
C GLY A 58 4.93 -2.30 4.09
N VAL A 59 3.74 -1.81 4.41
CA VAL A 59 3.56 -0.62 5.26
C VAL A 59 4.18 -0.86 6.65
N ILE A 60 3.89 -2.00 7.30
CA ILE A 60 4.46 -2.35 8.60
C ILE A 60 5.98 -2.34 8.55
N SER A 61 6.57 -2.91 7.51
CA SER A 61 8.03 -3.04 7.38
C SER A 61 8.75 -1.70 7.31
N VAL A 62 8.10 -0.70 6.73
CA VAL A 62 8.65 0.66 6.61
C VAL A 62 8.54 1.42 7.94
N VAL A 63 7.40 1.31 8.61
CA VAL A 63 7.09 2.18 9.76
C VAL A 63 7.31 1.55 11.12
N LYS A 64 7.66 0.28 11.20
CA LYS A 64 7.83 -0.44 12.48
C LYS A 64 8.84 0.20 13.44
N TYR A 65 9.78 0.98 12.92
CA TYR A 65 10.79 1.68 13.72
C TYR A 65 10.38 3.11 14.13
N MET A 66 9.21 3.57 13.68
CA MET A 66 8.76 4.96 13.91
C MET A 66 7.84 5.10 15.13
N ASN A 67 7.57 4.01 15.85
CA ASN A 67 6.70 4.00 17.05
C ASN A 67 5.27 4.53 16.81
N TYR A 68 4.74 4.40 15.60
CA TYR A 68 3.35 4.75 15.33
C TYR A 68 2.36 3.80 15.97
N PHE A 69 2.71 2.53 16.09
CA PHE A 69 1.97 1.48 16.76
C PHE A 69 2.94 0.46 17.37
N CYS A 70 2.47 -0.33 18.31
CA CYS A 70 3.28 -1.32 19.02
C CYS A 70 2.64 -2.70 18.95
N LEU A 71 3.07 -3.48 17.94
CA LEU A 71 2.61 -4.86 17.78
C LEU A 71 3.13 -5.73 18.94
N PRO A 72 2.28 -6.55 19.56
CA PRO A 72 2.75 -7.54 20.53
C PRO A 72 3.77 -8.50 19.92
N VAL A 73 4.73 -8.94 20.70
CA VAL A 73 5.86 -9.78 20.26
C VAL A 73 5.41 -11.06 19.53
N LYS A 74 4.26 -11.61 19.91
CA LYS A 74 3.70 -12.84 19.31
C LYS A 74 2.68 -12.59 18.21
N SER A 75 2.43 -11.33 17.81
CA SER A 75 1.48 -11.04 16.74
C SER A 75 2.03 -11.48 15.39
N THR A 76 1.12 -11.92 14.52
CA THR A 76 1.44 -12.34 13.16
C THR A 76 1.04 -11.29 12.15
N HIS A 77 1.64 -11.34 10.96
CA HIS A 77 1.20 -10.51 9.84
C HIS A 77 -0.26 -10.75 9.46
N SER A 78 -0.74 -11.98 9.58
CA SER A 78 -2.15 -12.33 9.34
C SER A 78 -3.07 -11.63 10.32
N GLN A 79 -2.72 -11.57 11.62
CA GLN A 79 -3.51 -10.84 12.62
C GLN A 79 -3.55 -9.34 12.31
N ALA A 80 -2.42 -8.74 11.98
CA ALA A 80 -2.36 -7.34 11.58
C ALA A 80 -3.24 -7.06 10.34
N THR A 81 -3.21 -7.96 9.36
CA THR A 81 -4.04 -7.86 8.16
C THR A 81 -5.53 -7.95 8.49
N LEU A 82 -5.94 -8.85 9.40
CA LEU A 82 -7.33 -8.95 9.86
C LEU A 82 -7.80 -7.68 10.57
N VAL A 83 -6.95 -7.04 11.36
CA VAL A 83 -7.24 -5.74 11.99
C VAL A 83 -7.49 -4.66 10.93
N VAL A 84 -6.65 -4.58 9.91
CA VAL A 84 -6.82 -3.62 8.81
C VAL A 84 -8.12 -3.89 8.05
N LYS A 85 -8.43 -5.15 7.74
CA LYS A 85 -9.68 -5.53 7.08
C LYS A 85 -10.91 -5.08 7.86
N LYS A 86 -10.93 -5.33 9.16
CA LYS A 86 -12.00 -4.88 10.05
C LYS A 86 -12.15 -3.37 10.02
N TYR A 87 -11.05 -2.65 10.15
CA TYR A 87 -11.04 -1.19 10.12
C TYR A 87 -11.62 -0.63 8.83
N LEU A 88 -11.21 -1.14 7.68
CA LEU A 88 -11.73 -0.71 6.38
C LEU A 88 -13.23 -1.00 6.21
N ALA A 89 -13.72 -2.11 6.77
CA ALA A 89 -15.13 -2.46 6.75
C ALA A 89 -15.97 -1.53 7.65
N GLU A 90 -15.43 -1.08 8.78
CA GLU A 90 -16.11 -0.22 9.76
C GLU A 90 -16.06 1.27 9.42
N HIS A 91 -15.17 1.69 8.49
CA HIS A 91 -14.95 3.08 8.13
C HIS A 91 -15.18 3.37 6.63
N PRO A 92 -16.38 3.13 6.10
CA PRO A 92 -16.68 3.40 4.69
C PRO A 92 -16.50 4.88 4.32
N GLU A 93 -16.65 5.79 5.27
CA GLU A 93 -16.46 7.23 5.10
C GLU A 93 -15.00 7.65 4.82
N LYS A 94 -14.04 6.77 5.10
CA LYS A 94 -12.60 7.03 4.92
C LYS A 94 -12.00 6.39 3.66
N LEU A 95 -12.76 5.61 2.92
CA LEU A 95 -12.22 4.79 1.83
C LEU A 95 -11.68 5.58 0.63
N HIS A 96 -11.94 6.87 0.56
CA HIS A 96 -11.36 7.77 -0.44
C HIS A 96 -9.94 8.24 -0.08
N LEU A 97 -9.49 7.99 1.16
CA LEU A 97 -8.15 8.34 1.64
C LEU A 97 -7.10 7.31 1.17
N ASP A 98 -5.83 7.67 1.31
CA ASP A 98 -4.71 6.81 0.95
C ASP A 98 -4.67 5.55 1.84
N ALA A 99 -4.44 4.42 1.22
CA ALA A 99 -4.49 3.11 1.89
C ALA A 99 -3.44 2.95 2.97
N ASP A 100 -2.22 3.46 2.76
CA ASP A 100 -1.14 3.40 3.74
C ASP A 100 -1.49 4.16 5.03
N GLY A 101 -2.08 5.35 4.91
CA GLY A 101 -2.60 6.12 6.04
C GLY A 101 -3.67 5.35 6.82
N LEU A 102 -4.60 4.69 6.12
CA LEU A 102 -5.66 3.87 6.76
C LEU A 102 -5.09 2.62 7.44
N VAL A 103 -4.06 1.98 6.88
CA VAL A 103 -3.34 0.88 7.53
C VAL A 103 -2.71 1.36 8.84
N LEU A 104 -2.05 2.53 8.83
CA LEU A 104 -1.45 3.11 10.02
C LEU A 104 -2.49 3.44 11.10
N GLU A 105 -3.61 4.06 10.73
CA GLU A 105 -4.71 4.36 11.66
C GLU A 105 -5.29 3.08 12.28
N ALA A 106 -5.54 2.05 11.47
CA ALA A 106 -6.06 0.77 11.93
C ALA A 106 -5.13 0.11 12.97
N LEU A 107 -3.84 0.07 12.67
CA LEU A 107 -2.85 -0.54 13.55
C LEU A 107 -2.60 0.28 14.81
N LYS A 108 -2.62 1.61 14.71
CA LYS A 108 -2.49 2.49 15.87
C LYS A 108 -3.67 2.39 16.81
N GLU A 109 -4.88 2.27 16.30
CA GLU A 109 -6.08 2.10 17.11
C GLU A 109 -6.09 0.74 17.83
N ALA A 110 -5.71 -0.34 17.15
CA ALA A 110 -5.71 -1.69 17.72
C ALA A 110 -4.50 -1.98 18.61
N PHE A 111 -3.35 -1.39 18.32
CA PHE A 111 -2.08 -1.64 19.00
C PHE A 111 -1.39 -0.34 19.41
N PRO A 112 -2.02 0.46 20.26
CA PRO A 112 -1.39 1.69 20.71
C PRO A 112 -0.11 1.39 21.50
N CYS A 113 0.92 2.22 21.32
CA CYS A 113 2.09 2.14 22.16
C CYS A 113 1.74 2.63 23.57
N ALA A 114 2.26 1.96 24.59
CA ALA A 114 2.15 2.43 25.96
C ALA A 114 2.82 3.80 26.08
N GLU A 115 2.14 4.77 26.68
CA GLU A 115 2.78 6.03 27.02
C GLU A 115 3.92 5.76 28.00
N SER A 116 5.08 6.33 27.71
CA SER A 116 6.16 6.32 28.69
C SER A 116 5.65 6.97 29.96
N PRO A 117 5.82 6.33 31.15
CA PRO A 117 5.40 6.97 32.40
C PRO A 117 6.02 8.37 32.45
N ALA A 118 5.18 9.38 32.63
CA ALA A 118 5.63 10.75 32.77
C ALA A 118 6.48 10.84 34.05
N ASP A 119 7.73 11.12 33.87
CA ASP A 119 8.63 11.46 34.98
C ASP A 119 8.31 12.83 35.54
#